data_b3585ffbb0e5c4de11a5cdf4e910d5dc
#
_entry.id   b3585ffbb0e5c4de11a5cdf4e910d5dc
#
_cell.length_a   1.000
_cell.length_b   1.000
_cell.length_c   1.000
_cell.angle_alpha   90.00
_cell.angle_beta   90.00
_cell.angle_gamma   90.00
#
_symmetry.space_group_name_H-M   'P 1'
#
loop_
_entity.id
_entity.type
_entity.pdbx_description
1 polymer ?
#
loop_
_entity_poly.entity_id
_entity_poly.type
_entity_poly.pdbx_seq_one_letter_code
_entity_poly.pdbx_strand_id
1 'polypeptide(L)'
;DKTLPIYLGVLPRNGKGEDIRWFKAPNQNACHVINAFNVGTKIHFDIPVSKGNGLWFFPDVDGSPFSPPDAMAFPTRWTVDYASKSDEFESVKKLSDMGGEFPRIDDRHLSREHRFAWWLVIDLSKPFTASAGRGMNALGYMDYQTGRQTSWWAGEQYHMQEPCFVPRTPTSPEGDGYIVVVVDNVVTNLSQLVILDAQSVDKGPIARIKVPFRLR
;
A
#
# COMPACT_ATOMS: atom_id res chain seq x y z
N ASP A 1 -15.04 -15.68 -0.07
CA ASP A 1 -15.94 -16.07 -1.18
C ASP A 1 -15.53 -15.32 -2.44
N LYS A 2 -15.20 -16.06 -3.51
CA LYS A 2 -14.72 -15.49 -4.79
C LYS A 2 -15.87 -15.09 -5.72
N THR A 3 -17.12 -15.35 -5.34
CA THR A 3 -18.30 -15.11 -6.19
C THR A 3 -19.06 -13.83 -5.82
N LEU A 4 -18.87 -13.33 -4.62
CA LEU A 4 -19.54 -12.13 -4.15
C LEU A 4 -18.85 -10.87 -4.67
N PRO A 5 -19.61 -9.84 -5.09
CA PRO A 5 -19.04 -8.57 -5.45
C PRO A 5 -18.43 -7.87 -4.24
N ILE A 6 -17.48 -6.97 -4.48
CA ILE A 6 -17.02 -6.03 -3.46
C ILE A 6 -17.96 -4.82 -3.44
N TYR A 7 -18.21 -4.31 -2.25
CA TYR A 7 -19.02 -3.10 -2.04
C TYR A 7 -18.18 -1.98 -1.44
N LEU A 8 -18.38 -0.77 -1.93
CA LEU A 8 -17.80 0.46 -1.43
C LEU A 8 -18.93 1.38 -0.96
N GLY A 9 -18.97 1.67 0.33
CA GLY A 9 -19.91 2.63 0.91
C GLY A 9 -19.30 4.04 0.92
N VAL A 10 -20.01 5.00 0.36
CA VAL A 10 -19.67 6.42 0.40
C VAL A 10 -20.68 7.15 1.25
N LEU A 11 -20.19 7.77 2.33
CA LEU A 11 -20.98 8.52 3.28
C LEU A 11 -20.51 9.98 3.32
N PRO A 12 -21.39 10.99 3.17
CA PRO A 12 -21.03 12.37 3.46
C PRO A 12 -20.49 12.51 4.89
N ARG A 13 -19.45 13.32 5.09
CA ARG A 13 -18.75 13.45 6.39
C ARG A 13 -19.70 13.75 7.56
N ASN A 14 -20.75 14.50 7.32
CA ASN A 14 -21.77 14.84 8.32
C ASN A 14 -23.10 14.10 8.08
N GLY A 15 -23.07 13.05 7.25
CA GLY A 15 -24.24 12.24 6.92
C GLY A 15 -24.54 11.19 7.99
N LYS A 16 -25.74 10.60 7.89
CA LYS A 16 -26.19 9.48 8.71
C LYS A 16 -26.08 8.18 7.93
N GLY A 17 -26.26 7.03 8.61
CA GLY A 17 -26.19 5.72 7.97
C GLY A 17 -27.13 5.56 6.76
N GLU A 18 -28.28 6.21 6.77
CA GLU A 18 -29.25 6.24 5.67
C GLU A 18 -28.76 7.02 4.43
N ASP A 19 -27.74 7.88 4.59
CA ASP A 19 -27.14 8.65 3.51
C ASP A 19 -26.02 7.88 2.79
N ILE A 20 -25.70 6.67 3.24
CA ILE A 20 -24.67 5.85 2.58
C ILE A 20 -25.13 5.48 1.18
N ARG A 21 -24.32 5.83 0.21
CA ARG A 21 -24.46 5.32 -1.13
C ARG A 21 -23.48 4.18 -1.38
N TRP A 22 -24.01 3.03 -1.77
CA TRP A 22 -23.23 1.84 -2.04
C TRP A 22 -22.93 1.70 -3.54
N PHE A 23 -21.68 1.39 -3.83
CA PHE A 23 -21.20 1.04 -5.15
C PHE A 23 -20.65 -0.37 -5.13
N LYS A 24 -20.70 -1.07 -6.25
CA LYS A 24 -20.23 -2.46 -6.38
C LYS A 24 -19.29 -2.65 -7.58
N ALA A 25 -18.43 -3.62 -7.47
CA ALA A 25 -17.55 -4.10 -8.54
C ALA A 25 -17.41 -5.63 -8.46
N PRO A 26 -16.89 -6.30 -9.50
CA PRO A 26 -16.54 -7.71 -9.43
C PRO A 26 -15.63 -8.01 -8.24
N ASN A 27 -15.66 -9.26 -7.77
CA ASN A 27 -14.90 -9.72 -6.62
C ASN A 27 -13.42 -9.32 -6.71
N GLN A 28 -12.93 -8.71 -5.63
CA GLN A 28 -11.54 -8.32 -5.41
C GLN A 28 -11.30 -8.33 -3.91
N ASN A 29 -10.04 -8.47 -3.51
CA ASN A 29 -9.66 -8.32 -2.12
C ASN A 29 -8.80 -7.07 -1.95
N ALA A 30 -9.11 -6.25 -0.95
CA ALA A 30 -8.42 -5.02 -0.64
C ALA A 30 -8.22 -4.91 0.87
N CYS A 31 -7.11 -4.34 1.31
CA CYS A 31 -6.77 -4.25 2.72
C CYS A 31 -6.52 -2.80 3.14
N HIS A 32 -5.27 -2.33 3.13
CA HIS A 32 -4.95 -0.98 3.59
C HIS A 32 -5.18 0.05 2.48
N VAL A 33 -5.69 1.22 2.85
CA VAL A 33 -5.97 2.31 1.90
C VAL A 33 -4.74 3.21 1.77
N ILE A 34 -4.31 3.50 0.54
CA ILE A 34 -3.30 4.51 0.25
C ILE A 34 -3.87 5.90 0.59
N ASN A 35 -4.97 6.24 -0.07
CA ASN A 35 -5.73 7.47 0.18
C ASN A 35 -7.13 7.38 -0.46
N ALA A 36 -8.04 8.21 0.01
CA ALA A 36 -9.33 8.44 -0.63
C ALA A 36 -9.57 9.95 -0.73
N PHE A 37 -9.96 10.43 -1.91
CA PHE A 37 -10.20 11.84 -2.15
C PHE A 37 -11.24 12.05 -3.25
N ASN A 38 -11.79 13.24 -3.33
CA ASN A 38 -12.76 13.58 -4.37
C ASN A 38 -12.25 14.71 -5.28
N VAL A 39 -12.61 14.62 -6.56
CA VAL A 39 -12.44 15.65 -7.57
C VAL A 39 -13.79 15.89 -8.24
N GLY A 40 -14.42 17.00 -7.92
CA GLY A 40 -15.82 17.25 -8.29
C GLY A 40 -16.74 16.21 -7.68
N THR A 41 -17.52 15.50 -8.51
CA THR A 41 -18.44 14.43 -8.10
C THR A 41 -17.80 13.05 -8.05
N LYS A 42 -16.57 12.92 -8.57
CA LYS A 42 -15.84 11.67 -8.58
C LYS A 42 -15.07 11.48 -7.29
N ILE A 43 -15.13 10.26 -6.76
CA ILE A 43 -14.42 9.85 -5.57
C ILE A 43 -13.43 8.76 -5.98
N HIS A 44 -12.17 9.00 -5.66
CA HIS A 44 -11.06 8.11 -5.95
C HIS A 44 -10.61 7.42 -4.67
N PHE A 45 -10.38 6.11 -4.78
CA PHE A 45 -9.79 5.29 -3.73
C PHE A 45 -8.55 4.64 -4.29
N ASP A 46 -7.40 5.01 -3.77
CA ASP A 46 -6.15 4.36 -4.08
C ASP A 46 -5.88 3.31 -3.00
N ILE A 47 -5.77 2.05 -3.42
CA ILE A 47 -5.75 0.90 -2.52
C ILE A 47 -5.01 -0.27 -3.17
N PRO A 48 -4.17 -1.03 -2.44
CA PRO A 48 -3.64 -2.29 -2.94
C PRO A 48 -4.76 -3.32 -3.09
N VAL A 49 -4.86 -3.93 -4.26
CA VAL A 49 -5.92 -4.89 -4.62
C VAL A 49 -5.30 -6.18 -5.11
N SER A 50 -5.75 -7.31 -4.57
CA SER A 50 -5.43 -8.66 -5.03
C SER A 50 -6.66 -9.34 -5.63
N LYS A 51 -6.43 -10.36 -6.48
CA LYS A 51 -7.50 -11.17 -7.08
C LYS A 51 -8.08 -12.18 -6.10
N GLY A 52 -7.27 -12.67 -5.18
CA GLY A 52 -7.64 -13.71 -4.24
C GLY A 52 -7.38 -13.30 -2.80
N ASN A 53 -7.51 -14.28 -1.91
CA ASN A 53 -7.29 -14.11 -0.48
C ASN A 53 -5.84 -13.72 -0.19
N GLY A 54 -5.63 -12.55 0.39
CA GLY A 54 -4.32 -12.07 0.84
C GLY A 54 -3.89 -12.62 2.21
N LEU A 55 -4.81 -13.27 2.93
CA LEU A 55 -4.59 -13.76 4.29
C LEU A 55 -4.36 -15.26 4.27
N TRP A 56 -3.13 -15.68 4.06
CA TRP A 56 -2.73 -17.09 3.89
C TRP A 56 -3.15 -18.03 5.04
N PHE A 57 -3.39 -17.49 6.23
CA PHE A 57 -3.82 -18.25 7.42
C PHE A 57 -5.34 -18.46 7.50
N PHE A 58 -6.13 -17.83 6.63
CA PHE A 58 -7.54 -18.12 6.46
C PHE A 58 -7.75 -18.85 5.13
N PRO A 59 -8.24 -20.10 5.15
CA PRO A 59 -8.55 -20.82 3.90
C PRO A 59 -9.73 -20.17 3.18
N ASP A 60 -9.80 -20.36 1.88
CA ASP A 60 -10.98 -20.00 1.11
C ASP A 60 -12.19 -20.87 1.53
N VAL A 61 -13.41 -20.36 1.35
CA VAL A 61 -14.65 -21.03 1.75
C VAL A 61 -14.83 -22.40 1.09
N ASP A 62 -14.32 -22.56 -0.13
CA ASP A 62 -14.34 -23.82 -0.88
C ASP A 62 -13.20 -24.78 -0.50
N GLY A 63 -12.37 -24.44 0.48
CA GLY A 63 -11.22 -25.24 0.88
C GLY A 63 -10.06 -25.22 -0.10
N SER A 64 -10.08 -24.38 -1.12
CA SER A 64 -8.98 -24.27 -2.08
C SER A 64 -7.69 -23.81 -1.40
N PRO A 65 -6.52 -24.30 -1.83
CA PRO A 65 -5.25 -23.91 -1.25
C PRO A 65 -4.94 -22.43 -1.53
N PHE A 66 -4.19 -21.82 -0.63
CA PHE A 66 -3.68 -20.45 -0.82
C PHE A 66 -2.87 -20.33 -2.13
N SER A 67 -3.19 -19.31 -2.91
CA SER A 67 -2.53 -19.00 -4.19
C SER A 67 -1.67 -17.73 -4.06
N PRO A 68 -0.34 -17.83 -3.88
CA PRO A 68 0.51 -16.64 -3.75
C PRO A 68 0.40 -15.65 -4.92
N PRO A 69 0.29 -16.07 -6.20
CA PRO A 69 0.10 -15.13 -7.30
C PRO A 69 -1.21 -14.33 -7.21
N ASP A 70 -2.30 -14.97 -6.74
CA ASP A 70 -3.60 -14.30 -6.61
C ASP A 70 -3.68 -13.43 -5.36
N ALA A 71 -2.86 -13.71 -4.35
CA ALA A 71 -2.75 -12.94 -3.13
C ALA A 71 -1.90 -11.67 -3.28
N MET A 72 -1.12 -11.55 -4.37
CA MET A 72 -0.31 -10.37 -4.61
C MET A 72 -1.22 -9.16 -4.86
N ALA A 73 -1.14 -8.17 -3.98
CA ALA A 73 -1.90 -6.94 -4.09
C ALA A 73 -1.11 -5.88 -4.88
N PHE A 74 -1.80 -5.13 -5.72
CA PHE A 74 -1.19 -4.08 -6.54
C PHE A 74 -1.89 -2.75 -6.29
N PRO A 75 -1.15 -1.64 -6.12
CA PRO A 75 -1.73 -0.31 -6.05
C PRO A 75 -2.72 -0.07 -7.20
N THR A 76 -3.96 0.22 -6.85
CA THR A 76 -5.08 0.31 -7.80
C THR A 76 -5.95 1.49 -7.40
N ARG A 77 -6.42 2.27 -8.37
CA ARG A 77 -7.41 3.32 -8.18
C ARG A 77 -8.79 2.81 -8.53
N TRP A 78 -9.69 2.85 -7.58
CA TRP A 78 -11.11 2.73 -7.81
C TRP A 78 -11.72 4.13 -7.94
N THR A 79 -12.59 4.30 -8.93
CA THR A 79 -13.32 5.55 -9.10
C THR A 79 -14.81 5.28 -9.12
N VAL A 80 -15.55 6.05 -8.34
CA VAL A 80 -17.01 6.09 -8.36
C VAL A 80 -17.48 7.52 -8.59
N ASP A 81 -18.61 7.71 -9.27
CA ASP A 81 -19.21 9.02 -9.45
C ASP A 81 -20.45 9.14 -8.55
N TYR A 82 -20.36 9.98 -7.53
CA TYR A 82 -21.46 10.19 -6.58
C TYR A 82 -22.70 10.85 -7.22
N ALA A 83 -22.56 11.57 -8.32
CA ALA A 83 -23.67 12.16 -9.04
C ALA A 83 -24.31 11.22 -10.10
N SER A 84 -23.62 10.14 -10.48
CA SER A 84 -24.15 9.14 -11.42
C SER A 84 -25.38 8.43 -10.85
N LYS A 85 -26.25 7.93 -11.69
CA LYS A 85 -27.34 7.03 -11.27
C LYS A 85 -26.88 5.55 -11.14
N SER A 86 -25.70 5.21 -11.67
CA SER A 86 -25.13 3.87 -11.57
C SER A 86 -24.64 3.59 -10.15
N ASP A 87 -24.82 2.36 -9.69
CA ASP A 87 -24.27 1.83 -8.45
C ASP A 87 -22.98 1.00 -8.69
N GLU A 88 -22.39 1.10 -9.88
CA GLU A 88 -21.15 0.42 -10.23
C GLU A 88 -19.97 1.36 -10.19
N PHE A 89 -18.77 0.80 -10.04
CA PHE A 89 -17.54 1.57 -10.16
C PHE A 89 -17.42 2.10 -11.60
N GLU A 90 -17.07 3.37 -11.73
CA GLU A 90 -16.81 4.00 -13.04
C GLU A 90 -15.54 3.41 -13.66
N SER A 91 -14.52 3.18 -12.84
CA SER A 91 -13.28 2.56 -13.28
C SER A 91 -12.51 1.87 -12.16
N VAL A 92 -11.72 0.87 -12.56
CA VAL A 92 -10.71 0.18 -11.75
C VAL A 92 -9.41 0.25 -12.54
N LYS A 93 -8.44 1.03 -12.07
CA LYS A 93 -7.18 1.27 -12.77
C LYS A 93 -5.99 0.85 -11.92
N LYS A 94 -5.24 -0.16 -12.37
CA LYS A 94 -3.95 -0.52 -11.77
C LYS A 94 -2.96 0.65 -11.92
N LEU A 95 -2.32 1.04 -10.85
CA LEU A 95 -1.40 2.18 -10.77
C LEU A 95 0.06 1.76 -10.85
N SER A 96 0.39 0.56 -10.34
CA SER A 96 1.75 0.04 -10.28
C SER A 96 1.80 -1.47 -10.49
N ASP A 97 2.89 -1.95 -11.10
CA ASP A 97 3.22 -3.37 -11.19
C ASP A 97 4.09 -3.86 -10.02
N MET A 98 4.50 -2.99 -9.13
CA MET A 98 5.19 -3.36 -7.89
C MET A 98 4.15 -3.83 -6.86
N GLY A 99 3.99 -5.15 -6.75
CA GLY A 99 3.04 -5.76 -5.81
C GLY A 99 3.51 -5.64 -4.37
N GLY A 100 2.56 -5.40 -3.48
CA GLY A 100 2.86 -5.25 -2.06
C GLY A 100 1.70 -4.66 -1.27
N GLU A 101 1.99 -4.20 -0.06
CA GLU A 101 1.00 -3.72 0.90
C GLU A 101 1.60 -2.66 1.86
N PHE A 102 0.84 -2.27 2.89
CA PHE A 102 1.22 -1.27 3.88
C PHE A 102 1.59 0.08 3.25
N PRO A 103 0.67 0.68 2.50
CA PRO A 103 0.93 1.93 1.80
C PRO A 103 0.95 3.12 2.77
N ARG A 104 1.71 4.14 2.37
CA ARG A 104 1.77 5.45 3.04
C ARG A 104 1.79 6.58 2.03
N ILE A 105 1.26 7.71 2.44
CA ILE A 105 1.42 9.01 1.79
C ILE A 105 1.97 10.02 2.80
N ASP A 106 2.15 11.24 2.40
CA ASP A 106 2.30 12.36 3.32
C ASP A 106 0.95 12.63 3.99
N ASP A 107 0.83 12.33 5.29
CA ASP A 107 -0.43 12.39 6.04
C ASP A 107 -1.09 13.79 6.02
N ARG A 108 -0.33 14.84 5.71
CA ARG A 108 -0.86 16.20 5.52
C ARG A 108 -1.78 16.31 4.30
N HIS A 109 -1.71 15.30 3.39
CA HIS A 109 -2.53 15.19 2.18
C HIS A 109 -3.65 14.13 2.30
N LEU A 110 -3.91 13.59 3.47
CA LEU A 110 -5.05 12.69 3.69
C LEU A 110 -6.37 13.35 3.26
N SER A 111 -7.19 12.61 2.53
CA SER A 111 -8.49 13.04 1.97
C SER A 111 -8.39 14.18 0.94
N ARG A 112 -7.22 14.41 0.37
CA ARG A 112 -6.95 15.36 -0.72
C ARG A 112 -6.20 14.66 -1.85
N GLU A 113 -6.15 15.28 -3.02
CA GLU A 113 -5.23 14.82 -4.06
C GLU A 113 -3.81 14.78 -3.50
N HIS A 114 -3.11 13.72 -3.85
CA HIS A 114 -1.73 13.49 -3.44
C HIS A 114 -0.89 13.13 -4.66
N ARG A 115 0.38 13.44 -4.57
CA ARG A 115 1.33 13.17 -5.66
C ARG A 115 2.20 11.96 -5.38
N PHE A 116 2.54 11.70 -4.13
CA PHE A 116 3.52 10.68 -3.77
C PHE A 116 2.91 9.59 -2.90
N ALA A 117 3.34 8.35 -3.13
CA ALA A 117 3.03 7.23 -2.27
C ALA A 117 4.24 6.30 -2.10
N TRP A 118 4.28 5.64 -0.97
CA TRP A 118 5.26 4.62 -0.60
C TRP A 118 4.53 3.39 -0.09
N TRP A 119 5.04 2.20 -0.35
CA TRP A 119 4.48 0.96 0.17
C TRP A 119 5.55 -0.11 0.27
N LEU A 120 5.30 -1.13 1.07
CA LEU A 120 6.14 -2.30 1.11
C LEU A 120 5.90 -3.17 -0.12
N VAL A 121 6.97 -3.62 -0.74
CA VAL A 121 6.96 -4.41 -1.97
C VAL A 121 7.46 -5.82 -1.68
N ILE A 122 6.84 -6.81 -2.33
CA ILE A 122 7.35 -8.17 -2.42
C ILE A 122 8.06 -8.30 -3.77
N ASP A 123 9.35 -8.04 -3.80
CA ASP A 123 10.17 -8.19 -5.00
C ASP A 123 10.68 -9.62 -5.14
N LEU A 124 9.96 -10.42 -5.93
CA LEU A 124 10.28 -11.82 -6.19
C LEU A 124 11.52 -12.03 -7.05
N SER A 125 12.05 -10.97 -7.69
CA SER A 125 13.29 -11.02 -8.47
C SER A 125 14.53 -11.03 -7.59
N LYS A 126 14.39 -10.68 -6.32
CA LYS A 126 15.48 -10.60 -5.35
C LYS A 126 15.60 -11.89 -4.55
N PRO A 127 16.83 -12.27 -4.17
CA PRO A 127 17.03 -13.43 -3.34
C PRO A 127 16.43 -13.24 -1.94
N PHE A 128 15.96 -14.35 -1.36
CA PHE A 128 15.52 -14.45 0.02
C PHE A 128 16.25 -15.57 0.72
N THR A 129 16.66 -15.40 1.96
CA THR A 129 17.01 -16.53 2.80
C THR A 129 15.77 -17.38 3.12
N ALA A 130 15.93 -18.69 3.14
CA ALA A 130 14.83 -19.62 3.43
C ALA A 130 14.16 -19.35 4.79
N SER A 131 14.92 -18.87 5.78
CA SER A 131 14.42 -18.47 7.11
C SER A 131 13.66 -17.14 7.11
N ALA A 132 13.79 -16.32 6.05
CA ALA A 132 13.11 -15.06 5.95
C ALA A 132 11.63 -15.20 5.61
N GLY A 133 11.22 -16.32 5.05
CA GLY A 133 9.91 -16.45 4.44
C GLY A 133 9.75 -15.50 3.25
N ARG A 134 8.59 -15.50 2.62
CA ARG A 134 8.27 -14.55 1.53
C ARG A 134 7.63 -13.30 2.11
N GLY A 135 8.44 -12.48 2.80
CA GLY A 135 7.95 -11.21 3.39
C GLY A 135 8.18 -9.99 2.50
N MET A 136 7.77 -8.85 2.99
CA MET A 136 8.01 -7.56 2.38
C MET A 136 9.51 -7.24 2.44
N ASN A 137 10.19 -7.23 1.29
CA ASN A 137 11.66 -7.14 1.20
C ASN A 137 12.17 -5.87 0.54
N ALA A 138 11.26 -5.05 0.02
CA ALA A 138 11.59 -3.79 -0.63
C ALA A 138 10.60 -2.68 -0.24
N LEU A 139 11.05 -1.43 -0.39
CA LEU A 139 10.24 -0.23 -0.25
C LEU A 139 10.03 0.37 -1.63
N GLY A 140 8.77 0.46 -2.06
CA GLY A 140 8.36 1.10 -3.31
C GLY A 140 8.08 2.59 -3.13
N TYR A 141 8.23 3.32 -4.22
CA TYR A 141 7.91 4.74 -4.36
C TYR A 141 7.22 4.99 -5.68
N MET A 142 6.25 5.90 -5.70
CA MET A 142 5.58 6.39 -6.90
C MET A 142 5.36 7.90 -6.84
N ASP A 143 5.66 8.57 -7.94
CA ASP A 143 5.21 9.92 -8.26
C ASP A 143 4.05 9.84 -9.27
N TYR A 144 2.84 10.12 -8.82
CA TYR A 144 1.63 10.03 -9.65
C TYR A 144 1.62 11.04 -10.80
N GLN A 145 2.32 12.18 -10.66
CA GLN A 145 2.35 13.21 -11.67
C GLN A 145 3.25 12.84 -12.85
N THR A 146 4.39 12.25 -12.57
CA THR A 146 5.38 11.87 -13.62
C THR A 146 5.27 10.40 -14.04
N GLY A 147 4.61 9.57 -13.24
CA GLY A 147 4.59 8.13 -13.41
C GLY A 147 5.90 7.44 -13.00
N ARG A 148 6.88 8.18 -12.43
CA ARG A 148 8.14 7.60 -11.97
C ARG A 148 7.88 6.64 -10.81
N GLN A 149 8.43 5.43 -10.93
CA GLN A 149 8.39 4.42 -9.89
C GLN A 149 9.80 3.90 -9.64
N THR A 150 10.16 3.71 -8.40
CA THR A 150 11.43 3.12 -7.98
C THR A 150 11.24 2.29 -6.73
N SER A 151 12.21 1.43 -6.42
CA SER A 151 12.23 0.68 -5.18
C SER A 151 13.62 0.56 -4.61
N TRP A 152 13.67 0.35 -3.30
CA TRP A 152 14.87 0.00 -2.56
C TRP A 152 14.70 -1.38 -1.93
N TRP A 153 15.62 -2.30 -2.22
CA TRP A 153 15.68 -3.63 -1.63
C TRP A 153 16.59 -3.63 -0.40
N ALA A 154 16.09 -4.14 0.74
CA ALA A 154 16.82 -4.12 2.00
C ALA A 154 18.00 -5.09 2.07
N GLY A 155 18.00 -6.13 1.24
CA GLY A 155 18.98 -7.22 1.25
C GLY A 155 18.34 -8.58 1.52
N GLU A 156 19.06 -9.66 1.24
CA GLU A 156 18.56 -11.05 1.26
C GLU A 156 18.03 -11.49 2.64
N GLN A 157 18.61 -10.97 3.72
CA GLN A 157 18.31 -11.39 5.09
C GLN A 157 17.31 -10.47 5.80
N TYR A 158 16.64 -9.58 5.06
CA TYR A 158 15.88 -8.53 5.70
C TYR A 158 14.41 -8.54 5.30
N HIS A 159 13.57 -8.33 6.33
CA HIS A 159 12.16 -7.96 6.18
C HIS A 159 11.96 -6.52 6.60
N MET A 160 10.97 -5.86 6.01
CA MET A 160 10.55 -4.52 6.39
C MET A 160 9.22 -4.56 7.13
N GLN A 161 9.09 -3.69 8.10
CA GLN A 161 7.83 -3.33 8.73
C GLN A 161 7.24 -2.08 8.05
N GLU A 162 6.05 -1.71 8.45
CA GLU A 162 5.30 -0.60 7.87
C GLU A 162 6.10 0.72 7.84
N PRO A 163 6.16 1.43 6.69
CA PRO A 163 6.91 2.67 6.57
C PRO A 163 6.13 3.85 7.15
N CYS A 164 6.84 4.90 7.53
CA CYS A 164 6.28 6.18 7.96
C CYS A 164 6.95 7.32 7.18
N PHE A 165 6.14 8.23 6.64
CA PHE A 165 6.65 9.47 6.05
C PHE A 165 6.83 10.54 7.14
N VAL A 166 7.96 11.22 7.11
CA VAL A 166 8.29 12.34 8.02
C VAL A 166 8.68 13.55 7.17
N PRO A 167 7.91 14.64 7.18
CA PRO A 167 8.26 15.84 6.41
C PRO A 167 9.57 16.45 6.94
N ARG A 168 10.38 17.03 6.04
CA ARG A 168 11.66 17.67 6.42
C ARG A 168 11.43 18.80 7.40
N THR A 169 10.37 19.57 7.19
CA THR A 169 9.84 20.59 8.10
C THR A 169 8.32 20.55 8.05
N PRO A 170 7.61 21.13 9.02
CA PRO A 170 6.14 21.19 8.99
C PRO A 170 5.56 21.85 7.73
N THR A 171 6.34 22.72 7.07
CA THR A 171 5.93 23.52 5.89
C THR A 171 6.60 23.06 4.60
N SER A 172 7.36 21.96 4.62
CA SER A 172 7.96 21.41 3.41
C SER A 172 6.89 21.07 2.37
N PRO A 173 7.19 21.18 1.05
CA PRO A 173 6.32 20.65 0.01
C PRO A 173 5.99 19.17 0.22
N GLU A 174 4.91 18.70 -0.40
CA GLU A 174 4.53 17.29 -0.38
C GLU A 174 5.69 16.40 -0.82
N GLY A 175 5.93 15.35 -0.06
CA GLY A 175 7.00 14.38 -0.35
C GLY A 175 8.42 14.86 -0.05
N ASP A 176 8.64 16.12 0.31
CA ASP A 176 9.95 16.59 0.78
C ASP A 176 10.15 16.19 2.24
N GLY A 177 10.87 15.09 2.41
CA GLY A 177 11.05 14.49 3.72
C GLY A 177 11.78 13.16 3.68
N TYR A 178 11.46 12.34 4.64
CA TYR A 178 12.11 11.07 4.88
C TYR A 178 11.09 9.94 4.98
N ILE A 179 11.49 8.75 4.53
CA ILE A 179 10.80 7.53 4.92
C ILE A 179 11.60 6.87 6.03
N VAL A 180 10.91 6.59 7.11
CA VAL A 180 11.44 5.86 8.27
C VAL A 180 10.79 4.49 8.28
N VAL A 181 11.60 3.43 8.30
CA VAL A 181 11.12 2.06 8.26
C VAL A 181 11.96 1.16 9.18
N VAL A 182 11.30 0.26 9.90
CA VAL A 182 12.00 -0.79 10.65
C VAL A 182 12.36 -1.92 9.70
N VAL A 183 13.59 -2.38 9.77
CA VAL A 183 14.12 -3.46 8.95
C VAL A 183 14.71 -4.53 9.87
N ASP A 184 14.15 -5.72 9.80
CA ASP A 184 14.51 -6.85 10.64
C ASP A 184 15.48 -7.78 9.92
N ASN A 185 16.64 -8.03 10.50
CA ASN A 185 17.53 -9.10 10.05
C ASN A 185 17.05 -10.43 10.64
N VAL A 186 16.59 -11.33 9.77
CA VAL A 186 16.00 -12.61 10.19
C VAL A 186 17.03 -13.66 10.62
N VAL A 187 18.31 -13.46 10.29
CA VAL A 187 19.40 -14.35 10.69
C VAL A 187 19.89 -14.00 12.08
N THR A 188 20.14 -12.71 12.34
CA THR A 188 20.64 -12.24 13.64
C THR A 188 19.51 -11.96 14.64
N ASN A 189 18.27 -11.93 14.17
CA ASN A 189 17.08 -11.58 14.96
C ASN A 189 17.19 -10.19 15.64
N LEU A 190 17.77 -9.24 14.92
CA LEU A 190 17.93 -7.84 15.35
C LEU A 190 17.25 -6.90 14.38
N SER A 191 16.77 -5.77 14.89
CA SER A 191 16.16 -4.71 14.09
C SER A 191 17.11 -3.54 13.89
N GLN A 192 16.83 -2.77 12.84
CA GLN A 192 17.40 -1.45 12.63
C GLN A 192 16.31 -0.49 12.17
N LEU A 193 16.39 0.73 12.60
CA LEU A 193 15.62 1.82 12.03
C LEU A 193 16.38 2.39 10.84
N VAL A 194 15.75 2.42 9.69
CA VAL A 194 16.33 2.86 8.43
C VAL A 194 15.64 4.15 8.00
N ILE A 195 16.44 5.14 7.61
CA ILE A 195 15.96 6.45 7.14
C ILE A 195 16.41 6.62 5.68
N LEU A 196 15.46 6.89 4.79
CA LEU A 196 15.70 7.15 3.37
C LEU A 196 15.19 8.56 3.01
N ASP A 197 15.79 9.16 1.97
CA ASP A 197 15.17 10.30 1.32
C ASP A 197 13.89 9.85 0.62
N ALA A 198 12.77 10.52 0.89
CA ALA A 198 11.46 10.07 0.46
C ALA A 198 11.29 10.05 -1.06
N GLN A 199 11.94 10.96 -1.79
CA GLN A 199 11.85 11.03 -3.25
C GLN A 199 12.98 10.30 -3.99
N SER A 200 13.93 9.72 -3.26
CA SER A 200 15.11 9.05 -3.80
C SER A 200 15.39 7.72 -3.09
N VAL A 201 14.35 6.93 -2.84
CA VAL A 201 14.48 5.65 -2.10
C VAL A 201 15.46 4.70 -2.77
N ASP A 202 15.56 4.72 -4.09
CA ASP A 202 16.47 3.92 -4.92
C ASP A 202 17.96 4.19 -4.64
N LYS A 203 18.30 5.34 -4.05
CA LYS A 203 19.67 5.64 -3.62
C LYS A 203 20.06 4.94 -2.31
N GLY A 204 19.09 4.31 -1.66
CA GLY A 204 19.30 3.62 -0.40
C GLY A 204 19.29 4.55 0.82
N PRO A 205 19.58 3.98 2.00
CA PRO A 205 19.46 4.70 3.26
C PRO A 205 20.49 5.82 3.42
N ILE A 206 20.03 6.94 3.94
CA ILE A 206 20.88 8.03 4.42
C ILE A 206 21.36 7.81 5.86
N ALA A 207 20.61 7.00 6.65
CA ALA A 207 21.02 6.60 7.98
C ALA A 207 20.45 5.22 8.35
N ARG A 208 21.19 4.53 9.24
CA ARG A 208 20.77 3.27 9.86
C ARG A 208 21.09 3.33 11.36
N ILE A 209 20.09 3.08 12.18
CA ILE A 209 20.20 3.03 13.65
C ILE A 209 19.99 1.57 14.06
N LYS A 210 21.05 0.93 14.54
CA LYS A 210 20.98 -0.45 15.04
C LYS A 210 20.25 -0.49 16.37
N VAL A 211 19.33 -1.42 16.52
CA VAL A 211 18.62 -1.68 17.77
C VAL A 211 19.15 -3.00 18.34
N PRO A 212 19.47 -3.08 19.64
CA PRO A 212 20.08 -4.28 20.24
C PRO A 212 19.09 -5.40 20.49
N PHE A 213 17.87 -5.32 19.92
CA PHE A 213 16.80 -6.33 20.02
C PHE A 213 15.95 -6.27 18.76
N ARG A 214 15.07 -7.28 18.60
CA ARG A 214 14.06 -7.27 17.54
C ARG A 214 12.83 -6.50 18.00
N LEU A 215 12.42 -5.53 17.17
CA LEU A 215 11.11 -4.89 17.28
C LEU A 215 10.03 -5.85 16.75
N ARG A 216 8.88 -5.91 17.43
CA ARG A 216 7.73 -6.74 17.06
C ARG A 216 6.51 -5.87 16.86
#